data_410f149966c4430b26f07c35ea9825e0
#
_entry.id   410f149966c4430b26f07c35ea9825e0
#
_cell.length_a   1.000
_cell.length_b   1.000
_cell.length_c   1.000
_cell.angle_alpha   90.00
_cell.angle_beta   90.00
_cell.angle_gamma   90.00
#
_symmetry.space_group_name_H-M   'P 1'
#
loop_
_entity.id
_entity.type
_entity.pdbx_description
1 polymer ?
#
loop_
_entity_poly.entity_id
_entity_poly.type
_entity_poly.pdbx_seq_one_letter_code
_entity_poly.pdbx_strand_id
1 'polypeptide(L)'
;MNPIVRDKQDITKISYGNRKINYYIKKNNIAKKDRSVLKKYVETDCKLLCAVVTASKGFVRESVGDNVSEDRVDVITAAYSLVGKVGYFWGGKSTVIGEDPSWGSVEKVSADGSRSSGTLRAYGLDCSGFVTWAVINGYKDQGMQAAVGDGTSDQWEKAGVVSEADAQPG
;
A
#
# COMPACT_ATOMS: atom_id res chain seq x y z
N MET A 1 -16.34 -0.10 -0.06
CA MET A 1 -15.76 -0.07 1.30
C MET A 1 -16.32 1.14 2.01
N ASN A 2 -17.05 0.98 3.11
CA ASN A 2 -17.53 2.11 3.90
C ASN A 2 -16.81 2.07 5.24
N PRO A 3 -15.85 2.96 5.51
CA PRO A 3 -15.29 3.10 6.84
C PRO A 3 -16.38 3.67 7.76
N ILE A 4 -16.65 2.99 8.86
CA ILE A 4 -17.48 3.53 9.93
C ILE A 4 -16.52 3.99 11.02
N VAL A 5 -16.19 5.26 11.00
CA VAL A 5 -15.49 5.89 12.12
C VAL A 5 -16.48 6.08 13.24
N ARG A 6 -16.39 5.27 14.27
CA ARG A 6 -17.32 5.32 15.42
C ARG A 6 -16.95 6.38 16.45
N ASP A 7 -15.66 6.72 16.53
CA ASP A 7 -15.16 7.77 17.41
C ASP A 7 -13.92 8.42 16.81
N LYS A 8 -13.78 9.74 16.94
CA LYS A 8 -12.61 10.49 16.47
C LYS A 8 -11.33 10.13 17.23
N GLN A 9 -11.44 9.52 18.38
CA GLN A 9 -10.30 9.14 19.24
C GLN A 9 -9.89 7.68 19.11
N ASP A 10 -10.62 6.86 18.35
CA ASP A 10 -10.40 5.42 18.29
C ASP A 10 -10.31 4.95 16.83
N ILE A 11 -9.23 5.38 16.18
CA ILE A 11 -8.93 5.04 14.77
C ILE A 11 -8.75 3.53 14.59
N THR A 12 -8.40 2.78 15.65
CA THR A 12 -8.25 1.32 15.63
C THR A 12 -9.55 0.57 15.40
N LYS A 13 -10.70 1.23 15.61
CA LYS A 13 -12.03 0.62 15.41
C LYS A 13 -12.65 0.89 14.05
N ILE A 14 -11.84 1.15 13.03
CA ILE A 14 -12.34 1.23 11.66
C ILE A 14 -12.73 -0.16 11.19
N SER A 15 -14.02 -0.40 11.01
CA SER A 15 -14.50 -1.63 10.40
C SER A 15 -14.85 -1.39 8.93
N TYR A 16 -14.27 -2.19 8.06
CA TYR A 16 -14.57 -2.19 6.63
C TYR A 16 -15.70 -3.18 6.34
N GLY A 17 -16.88 -2.68 6.08
CA GLY A 17 -17.97 -3.53 5.58
C GLY A 17 -17.83 -3.78 4.08
N ASN A 18 -17.86 -5.05 3.65
CA ASN A 18 -17.86 -5.43 2.22
C ASN A 18 -19.19 -5.11 1.50
N ARG A 19 -19.96 -4.16 2.01
CA ARG A 19 -21.26 -3.82 1.43
C ARG A 19 -21.10 -2.78 0.33
N LYS A 20 -21.57 -3.13 -0.86
CA LYS A 20 -21.54 -2.22 -2.03
C LYS A 20 -22.40 -0.97 -1.76
N ILE A 21 -22.01 0.16 -2.34
CA ILE A 21 -22.72 1.45 -2.21
C ILE A 21 -24.23 1.34 -2.46
N ASN A 22 -24.65 0.48 -3.38
CA ASN A 22 -26.07 0.26 -3.66
C ASN A 22 -26.86 -0.30 -2.47
N TYR A 23 -26.23 -1.10 -1.60
CA TYR A 23 -26.85 -1.54 -0.36
C TYR A 23 -27.11 -0.35 0.57
N TYR A 24 -26.12 0.55 0.70
CA TYR A 24 -26.23 1.75 1.52
C TYR A 24 -27.32 2.71 1.00
N ILE A 25 -27.35 2.93 -0.30
CA ILE A 25 -28.38 3.74 -0.98
C ILE A 25 -29.78 3.20 -0.67
N LYS A 26 -29.96 1.88 -0.77
CA LYS A 26 -31.24 1.22 -0.50
C LYS A 26 -31.63 1.29 0.98
N LYS A 27 -30.68 0.96 1.87
CA LYS A 27 -30.92 0.93 3.31
C LYS A 27 -31.30 2.30 3.89
N ASN A 28 -30.70 3.38 3.38
CA ASN A 28 -30.91 4.73 3.87
C ASN A 28 -31.87 5.55 2.99
N ASN A 29 -32.57 4.92 2.05
CA ASN A 29 -33.55 5.58 1.16
C ASN A 29 -32.99 6.83 0.45
N ILE A 30 -31.72 6.80 0.02
CA ILE A 30 -31.07 7.93 -0.61
C ILE A 30 -31.83 8.38 -1.87
N ALA A 31 -32.18 9.64 -1.92
CA ALA A 31 -32.95 10.22 -3.02
C ALA A 31 -32.20 10.04 -4.37
N LYS A 32 -32.96 9.82 -5.44
CA LYS A 32 -32.39 9.51 -6.77
C LYS A 32 -31.41 10.59 -7.24
N LYS A 33 -31.68 11.86 -6.96
CA LYS A 33 -30.86 13.01 -7.32
C LYS A 33 -29.47 12.99 -6.66
N ASP A 34 -29.35 12.40 -5.46
CA ASP A 34 -28.12 12.41 -4.68
C ASP A 34 -27.25 11.16 -4.89
N ARG A 35 -27.77 10.14 -5.59
CA ARG A 35 -27.09 8.83 -5.74
C ARG A 35 -25.81 8.91 -6.58
N SER A 36 -25.78 9.77 -7.61
CA SER A 36 -24.59 9.94 -8.45
C SER A 36 -23.47 10.63 -7.69
N VAL A 37 -23.79 11.64 -6.90
CA VAL A 37 -22.85 12.35 -6.05
C VAL A 37 -22.29 11.40 -5.00
N LEU A 38 -23.17 10.67 -4.29
CA LEU A 38 -22.75 9.69 -3.28
C LEU A 38 -21.83 8.60 -3.85
N LYS A 39 -22.13 8.10 -5.04
CA LYS A 39 -21.26 7.13 -5.74
C LYS A 39 -19.89 7.70 -6.03
N LYS A 40 -19.82 8.94 -6.50
CA LYS A 40 -18.57 9.62 -6.80
C LYS A 40 -17.72 9.81 -5.54
N TYR A 41 -18.31 10.22 -4.41
CA TYR A 41 -17.61 10.32 -3.13
C TYR A 41 -17.03 8.99 -2.68
N VAL A 42 -17.81 7.92 -2.74
CA VAL A 42 -17.33 6.59 -2.30
C VAL A 42 -16.19 6.06 -3.20
N GLU A 43 -16.20 6.36 -4.48
CA GLU A 43 -15.15 5.90 -5.39
C GLU A 43 -13.84 6.69 -5.23
N THR A 44 -13.90 7.97 -4.96
CA THR A 44 -12.72 8.84 -4.95
C THR A 44 -12.26 9.17 -3.53
N ASP A 45 -13.12 9.79 -2.74
CA ASP A 45 -12.69 10.43 -1.50
C ASP A 45 -12.53 9.46 -0.33
N CYS A 46 -13.42 8.45 -0.23
CA CYS A 46 -13.29 7.46 0.83
C CYS A 46 -12.08 6.54 0.67
N LYS A 47 -11.73 6.19 -0.57
CA LYS A 47 -10.51 5.39 -0.83
C LYS A 47 -9.25 6.19 -0.50
N LEU A 48 -9.22 7.47 -0.88
CA LEU A 48 -8.11 8.36 -0.57
C LEU A 48 -8.00 8.60 0.94
N LEU A 49 -9.13 8.85 1.61
CA LEU A 49 -9.15 9.03 3.06
C LEU A 49 -8.67 7.78 3.80
N CYS A 50 -9.14 6.59 3.40
CA CYS A 50 -8.67 5.33 3.98
C CYS A 50 -7.17 5.15 3.76
N ALA A 51 -6.67 5.43 2.54
CA ALA A 51 -5.25 5.34 2.24
C ALA A 51 -4.42 6.31 3.09
N VAL A 52 -4.89 7.54 3.29
CA VAL A 52 -4.19 8.52 4.13
C VAL A 52 -4.15 8.09 5.59
N VAL A 53 -5.27 7.60 6.14
CA VAL A 53 -5.34 7.15 7.53
C VAL A 53 -4.45 5.93 7.77
N THR A 54 -4.51 4.93 6.89
CA THR A 54 -3.71 3.71 7.03
C THR A 54 -2.22 3.92 6.78
N ALA A 55 -1.83 4.99 6.07
CA ALA A 55 -0.44 5.38 5.85
C ALA A 55 0.14 6.21 7.00
N SER A 56 -0.61 6.50 8.05
CA SER A 56 -0.07 7.25 9.19
C SER A 56 0.75 6.34 10.10
N LYS A 57 1.94 6.81 10.51
CA LYS A 57 2.83 6.07 11.45
C LYS A 57 2.11 5.73 12.77
N GLY A 58 1.25 6.64 13.27
CA GLY A 58 0.45 6.40 14.47
C GLY A 58 -0.50 5.21 14.31
N PHE A 59 -1.22 5.14 13.19
CA PHE A 59 -2.09 4.01 12.90
C PHE A 59 -1.32 2.68 12.79
N VAL A 60 -0.17 2.69 12.12
CA VAL A 60 0.68 1.49 12.00
C VAL A 60 1.16 1.05 13.38
N ARG A 61 1.71 1.98 14.19
CA ARG A 61 2.19 1.68 15.55
C ARG A 61 1.08 1.05 16.40
N GLU A 62 -0.09 1.64 16.40
CA GLU A 62 -1.23 1.14 17.16
C GLU A 62 -1.68 -0.26 16.67
N SER A 63 -1.59 -0.51 15.36
CA SER A 63 -1.99 -1.80 14.77
C SER A 63 -1.01 -2.94 15.07
N VAL A 64 0.29 -2.66 15.15
CA VAL A 64 1.34 -3.69 15.36
C VAL A 64 1.76 -3.84 16.82
N GLY A 65 1.43 -2.86 17.68
CA GLY A 65 1.76 -2.84 19.10
C GLY A 65 3.17 -2.31 19.41
N ASP A 66 3.42 -2.10 20.70
CA ASP A 66 4.63 -1.43 21.20
C ASP A 66 5.90 -2.30 21.12
N ASN A 67 5.75 -3.61 20.98
CA ASN A 67 6.86 -4.54 20.93
C ASN A 67 7.58 -4.61 19.57
N VAL A 68 7.04 -3.97 18.54
CA VAL A 68 7.64 -3.90 17.20
C VAL A 68 8.59 -2.71 17.14
N SER A 69 9.80 -2.91 16.61
CA SER A 69 10.80 -1.84 16.50
C SER A 69 10.33 -0.68 15.65
N GLU A 70 10.88 0.51 15.90
CA GLU A 70 10.55 1.73 15.11
C GLU A 70 10.87 1.56 13.62
N ASP A 71 12.01 0.93 13.31
CA ASP A 71 12.39 0.68 11.91
C ASP A 71 11.34 -0.16 11.16
N ARG A 72 10.82 -1.20 11.81
CA ARG A 72 9.75 -2.02 11.23
C ARG A 72 8.46 -1.22 11.03
N VAL A 73 8.10 -0.39 12.00
CA VAL A 73 6.94 0.52 11.87
C VAL A 73 7.13 1.49 10.72
N ASP A 74 8.34 2.01 10.55
CA ASP A 74 8.66 2.92 9.45
C ASP A 74 8.62 2.23 8.09
N VAL A 75 9.11 0.99 7.99
CA VAL A 75 8.98 0.15 6.77
C VAL A 75 7.51 -0.11 6.43
N ILE A 76 6.70 -0.51 7.40
CA ILE A 76 5.26 -0.75 7.18
C ILE A 76 4.56 0.56 6.79
N THR A 77 4.91 1.68 7.43
CA THR A 77 4.35 3.00 7.10
C THR A 77 4.70 3.40 5.66
N ALA A 78 5.96 3.20 5.25
CA ALA A 78 6.39 3.43 3.88
C ALA A 78 5.60 2.57 2.89
N ALA A 79 5.43 1.28 3.17
CA ALA A 79 4.64 0.38 2.34
C ALA A 79 3.17 0.85 2.19
N TYR A 80 2.52 1.23 3.30
CA TYR A 80 1.14 1.74 3.26
C TYR A 80 1.01 3.07 2.51
N SER A 81 2.07 3.89 2.48
CA SER A 81 2.05 5.18 1.77
C SER A 81 1.82 5.04 0.27
N LEU A 82 2.11 3.87 -0.30
CA LEU A 82 1.92 3.57 -1.73
C LEU A 82 0.52 3.06 -2.07
N VAL A 83 -0.28 2.68 -1.08
CA VAL A 83 -1.62 2.12 -1.32
C VAL A 83 -2.50 3.11 -2.08
N GLY A 84 -2.93 2.70 -3.27
CA GLY A 84 -3.77 3.51 -4.15
C GLY A 84 -3.03 4.59 -4.96
N LYS A 85 -1.72 4.75 -4.78
CA LYS A 85 -0.90 5.72 -5.50
C LYS A 85 -0.06 5.08 -6.60
N VAL A 86 0.52 3.93 -6.34
CA VAL A 86 1.45 3.26 -7.26
C VAL A 86 0.84 1.93 -7.73
N GLY A 87 0.81 1.75 -9.05
CA GLY A 87 0.31 0.55 -9.68
C GLY A 87 1.38 -0.53 -9.80
N TYR A 88 0.92 -1.75 -10.12
CA TYR A 88 1.82 -2.85 -10.41
C TYR A 88 2.40 -2.74 -11.82
N PHE A 89 3.73 -2.82 -11.92
CA PHE A 89 4.47 -2.85 -13.17
C PHE A 89 5.50 -3.99 -13.13
N TRP A 90 5.37 -4.97 -14.01
CA TRP A 90 6.26 -6.13 -14.06
C TRP A 90 7.71 -5.72 -14.39
N GLY A 91 8.65 -6.03 -13.49
CA GLY A 91 10.03 -5.57 -13.54
C GLY A 91 10.25 -4.13 -13.03
N GLY A 92 9.21 -3.51 -12.48
CA GLY A 92 9.31 -2.14 -11.95
C GLY A 92 10.06 -2.09 -10.63
N LYS A 93 11.02 -1.18 -10.55
CA LYS A 93 11.92 -0.96 -9.43
C LYS A 93 12.05 0.53 -9.14
N SER A 94 12.35 0.86 -7.90
CA SER A 94 12.76 2.21 -7.50
C SER A 94 13.62 2.15 -6.24
N THR A 95 14.67 2.95 -6.21
CA THR A 95 15.53 3.18 -5.04
C THR A 95 15.44 4.62 -4.53
N VAL A 96 14.44 5.37 -5.03
CA VAL A 96 14.23 6.77 -4.65
C VAL A 96 13.69 6.85 -3.23
N ILE A 97 14.29 7.71 -2.40
CA ILE A 97 13.71 8.07 -1.11
C ILE A 97 12.59 9.09 -1.36
N GLY A 98 11.37 8.74 -0.95
CA GLY A 98 10.17 9.50 -1.28
C GLY A 98 9.49 9.01 -2.56
N GLU A 99 8.60 9.82 -3.12
CA GLU A 99 7.87 9.49 -4.33
C GLU A 99 8.80 9.53 -5.55
N ASP A 100 8.80 8.46 -6.34
CA ASP A 100 9.55 8.41 -7.58
C ASP A 100 8.78 9.15 -8.68
N PRO A 101 9.35 10.20 -9.28
CA PRO A 101 8.65 11.02 -10.28
C PRO A 101 8.35 10.27 -11.59
N SER A 102 8.92 9.10 -11.79
CA SER A 102 8.65 8.26 -12.96
C SER A 102 7.34 7.47 -12.84
N TRP A 103 6.81 7.30 -11.62
CA TRP A 103 5.57 6.55 -11.44
C TRP A 103 4.39 7.19 -12.18
N GLY A 104 3.61 6.35 -12.82
CA GLY A 104 2.47 6.77 -13.63
C GLY A 104 2.84 7.16 -15.07
N SER A 105 4.13 7.34 -15.42
CA SER A 105 4.55 7.52 -16.81
C SER A 105 4.21 6.29 -17.65
N VAL A 106 3.93 6.49 -18.93
CA VAL A 106 3.63 5.38 -19.83
C VAL A 106 4.94 4.73 -20.28
N GLU A 107 5.16 3.50 -19.80
CA GLU A 107 6.38 2.74 -20.08
C GLU A 107 6.06 1.38 -20.71
N LYS A 108 7.00 0.87 -21.53
CA LYS A 108 6.92 -0.47 -22.07
C LYS A 108 7.47 -1.47 -21.06
N VAL A 109 6.66 -2.48 -20.73
CA VAL A 109 7.13 -3.61 -19.91
C VAL A 109 8.20 -4.38 -20.68
N SER A 110 9.46 -4.17 -20.33
CA SER A 110 10.63 -4.78 -21.00
C SER A 110 11.01 -6.14 -20.41
N ALA A 111 10.65 -6.39 -19.15
CA ALA A 111 10.94 -7.67 -18.50
C ALA A 111 10.08 -8.81 -19.09
N ASP A 112 10.71 -9.94 -19.36
CA ASP A 112 10.07 -11.14 -19.87
C ASP A 112 9.33 -11.92 -18.78
N GLY A 113 8.50 -12.89 -19.18
CA GLY A 113 7.84 -13.84 -18.24
C GLY A 113 6.49 -13.39 -17.70
N SER A 114 5.91 -12.29 -18.19
CA SER A 114 4.56 -11.84 -17.82
C SER A 114 3.65 -11.71 -19.05
N ARG A 115 2.33 -11.83 -18.82
CA ARG A 115 1.34 -11.49 -19.85
C ARG A 115 1.36 -10.00 -20.24
N SER A 116 1.95 -9.15 -19.41
CA SER A 116 2.12 -7.73 -19.69
C SER A 116 3.40 -7.41 -20.44
N SER A 117 4.34 -8.35 -20.59
CA SER A 117 5.61 -8.15 -21.33
C SER A 117 5.33 -7.61 -22.73
N GLY A 118 6.06 -6.57 -23.11
CA GLY A 118 5.90 -5.91 -24.40
C GLY A 118 4.75 -4.89 -24.50
N THR A 119 3.85 -4.79 -23.50
CA THR A 119 2.73 -3.83 -23.48
C THR A 119 3.11 -2.50 -22.82
N LEU A 120 2.41 -1.43 -23.19
CA LEU A 120 2.52 -0.14 -22.51
C LEU A 120 1.66 -0.13 -21.25
N ARG A 121 2.24 0.30 -20.12
CA ARG A 121 1.59 0.41 -18.82
C ARG A 121 2.02 1.66 -18.09
N ALA A 122 1.22 2.12 -17.12
CA ALA A 122 1.68 3.11 -16.17
C ALA A 122 2.80 2.50 -15.32
N TYR A 123 3.96 3.16 -15.29
CA TYR A 123 5.13 2.70 -14.52
C TYR A 123 4.82 2.66 -13.03
N GLY A 124 5.38 1.69 -12.35
CA GLY A 124 5.18 1.46 -10.93
C GLY A 124 6.15 0.39 -10.42
N LEU A 125 5.75 -0.39 -9.45
CA LEU A 125 6.60 -1.40 -8.80
C LEU A 125 6.07 -2.82 -9.03
N ASP A 126 6.97 -3.79 -9.15
CA ASP A 126 6.61 -5.20 -8.97
C ASP A 126 6.65 -5.60 -7.48
N CYS A 127 6.39 -6.87 -7.16
CA CYS A 127 6.34 -7.34 -5.78
C CYS A 127 7.67 -7.15 -5.04
N SER A 128 8.80 -7.53 -5.65
CA SER A 128 10.12 -7.37 -5.04
C SER A 128 10.57 -5.92 -5.00
N GLY A 129 10.28 -5.14 -6.04
CA GLY A 129 10.55 -3.71 -6.06
C GLY A 129 9.77 -2.95 -4.97
N PHE A 130 8.54 -3.36 -4.69
CA PHE A 130 7.76 -2.82 -3.58
C PHE A 130 8.42 -3.08 -2.22
N VAL A 131 8.90 -4.31 -1.97
CA VAL A 131 9.59 -4.65 -0.71
C VAL A 131 10.87 -3.84 -0.58
N THR A 132 11.73 -3.82 -1.62
CA THR A 132 12.99 -3.06 -1.62
C THR A 132 12.74 -1.58 -1.36
N TRP A 133 11.78 -0.97 -2.06
CA TRP A 133 11.44 0.44 -1.88
C TRP A 133 10.92 0.73 -0.47
N ALA A 134 10.06 -0.13 0.07
CA ALA A 134 9.51 0.05 1.42
C ALA A 134 10.60 0.04 2.49
N VAL A 135 11.57 -0.86 2.38
CA VAL A 135 12.71 -0.90 3.31
C VAL A 135 13.61 0.33 3.15
N ILE A 136 14.00 0.70 1.93
CA ILE A 136 14.78 1.92 1.67
C ILE A 136 14.11 3.15 2.30
N ASN A 137 12.79 3.26 2.15
CA ASN A 137 12.04 4.42 2.63
C ASN A 137 11.73 4.37 4.13
N GLY A 138 11.62 3.19 4.72
CA GLY A 138 11.53 3.04 6.15
C GLY A 138 12.82 3.47 6.86
N TYR A 139 13.96 2.98 6.39
CA TYR A 139 15.28 3.34 6.92
C TYR A 139 15.80 4.70 6.41
N LYS A 140 15.18 5.27 5.36
CA LYS A 140 15.66 6.47 4.65
C LYS A 140 17.10 6.35 4.17
N ASP A 141 17.48 5.15 3.76
CA ASP A 141 18.82 4.79 3.33
C ASP A 141 18.77 3.92 2.06
N GLN A 142 19.31 4.45 0.95
CA GLN A 142 19.41 3.72 -0.32
C GLN A 142 20.35 2.51 -0.22
N GLY A 143 21.30 2.51 0.69
CA GLY A 143 22.20 1.38 0.96
C GLY A 143 21.46 0.11 1.39
N MET A 144 20.23 0.23 1.89
CA MET A 144 19.39 -0.90 2.24
C MET A 144 19.02 -1.78 1.04
N GLN A 145 19.10 -1.28 -0.19
CA GLN A 145 18.93 -2.12 -1.38
C GLN A 145 19.93 -3.31 -1.37
N ALA A 146 21.18 -3.05 -1.02
CA ALA A 146 22.20 -4.10 -0.95
C ALA A 146 21.90 -5.15 0.13
N ALA A 147 21.28 -4.74 1.24
CA ALA A 147 20.92 -5.64 2.35
C ALA A 147 19.68 -6.48 2.02
N VAL A 148 18.64 -5.88 1.42
CA VAL A 148 17.36 -6.54 1.13
C VAL A 148 17.40 -7.32 -0.19
N GLY A 149 18.08 -6.80 -1.19
CA GLY A 149 18.07 -7.34 -2.53
C GLY A 149 17.06 -6.66 -3.46
N ASP A 150 17.24 -6.87 -4.77
CA ASP A 150 16.47 -6.18 -5.81
C ASP A 150 15.54 -7.09 -6.62
N GLY A 151 15.55 -8.36 -6.36
CA GLY A 151 14.70 -9.36 -7.01
C GLY A 151 14.27 -10.43 -6.04
N THR A 152 13.24 -11.19 -6.38
CA THR A 152 12.69 -12.23 -5.49
C THR A 152 13.75 -13.26 -5.08
N SER A 153 14.60 -13.71 -6.01
CA SER A 153 15.67 -14.66 -5.72
C SER A 153 16.74 -14.06 -4.81
N ASP A 154 17.16 -12.82 -5.10
CA ASP A 154 18.14 -12.10 -4.29
C ASP A 154 17.61 -11.82 -2.86
N GLN A 155 16.34 -11.42 -2.76
CA GLN A 155 15.68 -11.25 -1.46
C GLN A 155 15.59 -12.55 -0.68
N TRP A 156 15.30 -13.66 -1.36
CA TRP A 156 15.26 -14.99 -0.73
C TRP A 156 16.62 -15.43 -0.20
N GLU A 157 17.68 -15.21 -0.96
CA GLU A 157 19.06 -15.58 -0.57
C GLU A 157 19.57 -14.74 0.62
N LYS A 158 19.15 -13.48 0.71
CA LYS A 158 19.53 -12.57 1.81
C LYS A 158 18.68 -12.70 3.06
N ALA A 159 17.46 -13.27 2.93
CA ALA A 159 16.55 -13.42 4.04
C ALA A 159 17.04 -14.47 5.05
N GLY A 160 16.96 -14.12 6.33
CA GLY A 160 17.13 -15.08 7.42
C GLY A 160 15.88 -15.94 7.62
N VAL A 161 16.07 -17.21 8.01
CA VAL A 161 14.95 -18.08 8.37
C VAL A 161 14.50 -17.76 9.79
N VAL A 162 13.21 -17.51 9.96
CA VAL A 162 12.57 -17.33 11.27
C VAL A 162 11.43 -18.34 11.43
N SER A 163 11.16 -18.76 12.66
CA SER A 163 9.99 -19.59 12.94
C SER A 163 8.72 -18.75 12.85
N GLU A 164 7.57 -19.38 12.60
CA GLU A 164 6.27 -18.69 12.60
C GLU A 164 5.99 -18.01 13.94
N ALA A 165 6.42 -18.63 15.06
CA ALA A 165 6.24 -18.06 16.40
C ALA A 165 7.08 -16.80 16.64
N ASP A 166 8.21 -16.65 15.95
CA ASP A 166 9.12 -15.51 16.07
C ASP A 166 8.89 -14.44 15.00
N ALA A 167 7.99 -14.71 14.05
CA ALA A 167 7.67 -13.77 12.99
C ALA A 167 7.02 -12.50 13.57
N GLN A 168 7.51 -11.34 13.12
CA GLN A 168 7.01 -10.04 13.53
C GLN A 168 6.56 -9.23 12.31
N PRO A 169 5.62 -8.28 12.47
CA PRO A 169 5.28 -7.34 11.42
C PRO A 169 6.49 -6.52 10.93
N GLY A 170 6.60 -6.27 9.63
CA GLY A 170 7.62 -5.43 9.00
C GLY A 170 8.91 -6.09 8.59
#